data_633bf00f20b34bd07362659f7ff9d83b
#
_entry.id   633bf00f20b34bd07362659f7ff9d83b
#
_cell.length_a   1.000
_cell.length_b   1.000
_cell.length_c   1.000
_cell.angle_alpha   90.00
_cell.angle_beta   90.00
_cell.angle_gamma   90.00
#
_symmetry.space_group_name_H-M   'P 1'
#
loop_
_entity.id
_entity.type
_entity.pdbx_description
1 polymer ?
#
loop_
_entity_poly.entity_id
_entity_poly.type
_entity_poly.pdbx_seq_one_letter_code
_entity_poly.pdbx_strand_id
1 'polypeptide(L)'
;MKPFPFLSLKGRMLCVMGVTIALCWVGALAVLTVYTLRGQGSLWDSKLQNIGTKILMSIPSGKTMQPFGQRLQLRKDAVPSSKDAVPSNMNLTFQVWEERTKLIVGSPDSPSTALLPSFADGLSNVIIGGVRWRVFSLTDSTGQVNVQVAMRHSDIDREIRNKIFGALGLITTLLTLAGLLMWFAVSKSLRPLTALEATVRSRRKFDLTPLPVAQLSTEIRPLVESFNHLLDQLDQAMQGERRFIGDAAHEMRTPLAALQAQAQVALGAVTAAEKDAALIKLLAVAERSTRLSDQLLDLARMDAGVHGPQKSLADLSELILHVSQEFDMQAQQQRRAIILALTPCPIQCDVDEIGILLRNLLDNALRYTTEGGRVKLSCGYRNDAGLERVCLEVADDGPGVPEAEHEAIFRRFHRVAGNGGRGSGIGLSLVAGIAQLHEATIETGIGLDGRGFSVRVLFPLPAGGAGAVGSAGVGAVPAQPA
;
A
#
# COMPACT_ATOMS: atom_id res chain seq x y z
N MET A 1 -6.80 3.17 -25.50
CA MET A 1 -5.72 4.19 -25.48
C MET A 1 -4.63 3.74 -24.53
N LYS A 2 -3.46 3.32 -25.04
CA LYS A 2 -2.31 2.96 -24.19
C LYS A 2 -1.74 4.25 -23.60
N PRO A 3 -1.66 4.42 -22.27
CA PRO A 3 -1.09 5.62 -21.67
C PRO A 3 0.41 5.68 -21.98
N PHE A 4 0.91 6.87 -22.24
CA PHE A 4 2.30 7.21 -22.55
C PHE A 4 3.28 6.50 -21.60
N PRO A 5 4.10 5.53 -22.05
CA PRO A 5 4.90 4.69 -21.16
C PRO A 5 6.16 5.38 -20.58
N PHE A 6 6.50 6.58 -21.05
CA PHE A 6 7.78 7.24 -20.72
C PHE A 6 7.69 8.49 -19.85
N LEU A 7 6.48 8.89 -19.42
CA LEU A 7 6.34 10.06 -18.53
C LEU A 7 6.31 9.64 -17.06
N SER A 8 7.07 10.34 -16.22
CA SER A 8 6.99 10.25 -14.77
C SER A 8 5.55 10.48 -14.30
N LEU A 9 5.18 10.00 -13.10
CA LEU A 9 3.86 10.23 -12.50
C LEU A 9 3.48 11.71 -12.54
N LYS A 10 4.45 12.59 -12.22
CA LYS A 10 4.32 14.05 -12.32
C LYS A 10 3.99 14.49 -13.75
N GLY A 11 4.68 13.93 -14.75
CA GLY A 11 4.45 14.25 -16.16
C GLY A 11 3.07 13.80 -16.64
N ARG A 12 2.59 12.64 -16.20
CA ARG A 12 1.22 12.15 -16.53
C ARG A 12 0.15 13.05 -15.92
N MET A 13 0.28 13.43 -14.65
CA MET A 13 -0.65 14.35 -14.00
C MET A 13 -0.68 15.73 -14.68
N LEU A 14 0.48 16.27 -15.05
CA LEU A 14 0.58 17.54 -15.78
C LEU A 14 -0.03 17.44 -17.18
N CYS A 15 0.13 16.32 -17.87
CA CYS A 15 -0.48 16.10 -19.19
C CYS A 15 -2.01 16.02 -19.10
N VAL A 16 -2.55 15.24 -18.17
CA VAL A 16 -4.01 15.16 -17.94
C VAL A 16 -4.56 16.53 -17.61
N MET A 17 -3.88 17.28 -16.73
CA MET A 17 -4.26 18.63 -16.34
C MET A 17 -4.24 19.59 -17.54
N GLY A 18 -3.20 19.54 -18.39
CA GLY A 18 -3.12 20.34 -19.61
C GLY A 18 -4.27 20.04 -20.57
N VAL A 19 -4.60 18.77 -20.75
CA VAL A 19 -5.73 18.34 -21.59
C VAL A 19 -7.07 18.82 -21.02
N THR A 20 -7.29 18.72 -19.72
CA THR A 20 -8.55 19.21 -19.09
C THR A 20 -8.70 20.70 -19.20
N ILE A 21 -7.63 21.50 -18.99
CA ILE A 21 -7.63 22.95 -19.17
C ILE A 21 -7.93 23.31 -20.63
N ALA A 22 -7.30 22.62 -21.59
CA ALA A 22 -7.55 22.84 -23.01
C ALA A 22 -9.02 22.54 -23.39
N LEU A 23 -9.59 21.45 -22.90
CA LEU A 23 -11.01 21.09 -23.10
C LEU A 23 -11.95 22.13 -22.49
N CYS A 24 -11.67 22.60 -21.27
CA CYS A 24 -12.43 23.67 -20.63
C CYS A 24 -12.38 24.96 -21.47
N TRP A 25 -11.20 25.31 -22.00
CA TRP A 25 -11.04 26.49 -22.85
C TRP A 25 -11.84 26.40 -24.14
N VAL A 26 -11.75 25.24 -24.84
CA VAL A 26 -12.55 24.96 -26.06
C VAL A 26 -14.06 25.00 -25.75
N GLY A 27 -14.48 24.39 -24.65
CA GLY A 27 -15.89 24.43 -24.21
C GLY A 27 -16.38 25.84 -23.92
N ALA A 28 -15.58 26.64 -23.22
CA ALA A 28 -15.92 28.05 -22.94
C ALA A 28 -16.01 28.88 -24.22
N LEU A 29 -15.10 28.66 -25.19
CA LEU A 29 -15.14 29.31 -26.49
C LEU A 29 -16.41 28.93 -27.26
N ALA A 30 -16.77 27.65 -27.30
CA ALA A 30 -17.98 27.15 -27.97
C ALA A 30 -19.25 27.77 -27.36
N VAL A 31 -19.36 27.79 -26.02
CA VAL A 31 -20.50 28.41 -25.31
C VAL A 31 -20.59 29.90 -25.62
N LEU A 32 -19.44 30.61 -25.58
CA LEU A 32 -19.39 32.03 -25.89
C LEU A 32 -19.82 32.31 -27.34
N THR A 33 -19.38 31.48 -28.29
CA THR A 33 -19.75 31.60 -29.70
C THR A 33 -21.26 31.36 -29.92
N VAL A 34 -21.81 30.32 -29.30
CA VAL A 34 -23.27 30.02 -29.39
C VAL A 34 -24.09 31.14 -28.75
N TYR A 35 -23.68 31.66 -27.59
CA TYR A 35 -24.33 32.74 -26.90
C TYR A 35 -24.34 34.00 -27.76
N THR A 36 -23.22 34.34 -28.41
CA THR A 36 -23.16 35.54 -29.26
C THR A 36 -23.98 35.40 -30.54
N LEU A 37 -23.99 34.19 -31.15
CA LEU A 37 -24.77 33.95 -32.37
C LEU A 37 -26.30 33.95 -32.11
N ARG A 38 -26.73 33.44 -30.98
CA ARG A 38 -28.19 33.29 -30.68
C ARG A 38 -28.83 34.45 -29.93
N GLY A 39 -28.06 35.17 -29.12
CA GLY A 39 -28.65 36.13 -28.15
C GLY A 39 -28.58 37.59 -28.52
N GLN A 40 -27.68 37.99 -29.42
CA GLN A 40 -27.36 39.40 -29.54
C GLN A 40 -28.28 40.19 -30.50
N GLY A 41 -28.82 39.58 -31.53
CA GLY A 41 -29.75 40.24 -32.45
C GLY A 41 -31.00 40.72 -31.72
N SER A 42 -31.60 39.91 -30.87
CA SER A 42 -32.82 40.20 -30.13
C SER A 42 -32.63 41.26 -29.02
N LEU A 43 -31.44 41.29 -28.38
CA LEU A 43 -31.12 42.29 -27.33
C LEU A 43 -31.00 43.71 -27.89
N TRP A 44 -30.37 43.85 -29.06
CA TRP A 44 -30.25 45.15 -29.73
C TRP A 44 -31.58 45.63 -30.28
N ASP A 45 -32.35 44.71 -30.87
CA ASP A 45 -33.70 45.01 -31.34
C ASP A 45 -34.61 45.47 -30.20
N SER A 46 -34.58 44.82 -29.06
CA SER A 46 -35.35 45.25 -27.86
C SER A 46 -34.88 46.60 -27.32
N LYS A 47 -33.57 46.89 -27.37
CA LYS A 47 -33.07 48.21 -26.94
C LYS A 47 -33.50 49.32 -27.87
N LEU A 48 -33.43 49.16 -29.19
CA LEU A 48 -33.91 50.14 -30.17
C LEU A 48 -35.40 50.39 -29.99
N GLN A 49 -36.21 49.33 -29.77
CA GLN A 49 -37.66 49.45 -29.48
C GLN A 49 -37.91 50.24 -28.21
N ASN A 50 -37.24 49.91 -27.10
CA ASN A 50 -37.42 50.61 -25.81
C ASN A 50 -37.06 52.08 -25.92
N ILE A 51 -35.97 52.43 -26.62
CA ILE A 51 -35.55 53.81 -26.79
C ILE A 51 -36.54 54.58 -27.69
N GLY A 52 -36.96 54.01 -28.81
CA GLY A 52 -37.92 54.59 -29.69
C GLY A 52 -39.27 54.88 -29.02
N THR A 53 -39.73 53.88 -28.24
CA THR A 53 -41.01 54.06 -27.46
C THR A 53 -40.90 55.15 -26.38
N LYS A 54 -39.74 55.19 -25.67
CA LYS A 54 -39.49 56.25 -24.66
C LYS A 54 -39.45 57.67 -25.29
N ILE A 55 -38.77 57.78 -26.45
CA ILE A 55 -38.74 59.06 -27.18
C ILE A 55 -40.13 59.47 -27.61
N LEU A 56 -40.89 58.53 -28.17
CA LEU A 56 -42.27 58.84 -28.58
C LEU A 56 -43.16 59.28 -27.39
N MET A 57 -43.07 58.61 -26.26
CA MET A 57 -43.79 58.95 -25.02
C MET A 57 -43.38 60.28 -24.40
N SER A 58 -42.18 60.77 -24.70
CA SER A 58 -41.64 62.03 -24.17
C SER A 58 -42.12 63.26 -25.01
N ILE A 59 -42.75 63.01 -26.15
CA ILE A 59 -43.27 64.08 -27.01
C ILE A 59 -44.69 64.45 -26.54
N PRO A 60 -44.98 65.76 -26.19
CA PRO A 60 -46.30 66.16 -25.73
C PRO A 60 -47.27 66.10 -26.88
N SER A 61 -48.36 65.33 -26.74
CA SER A 61 -49.44 65.25 -27.72
C SER A 61 -50.26 66.55 -27.64
N GLY A 62 -50.26 67.34 -28.70
CA GLY A 62 -51.35 68.37 -28.85
C GLY A 62 -50.92 69.83 -28.90
N LYS A 63 -49.72 70.22 -29.29
CA LYS A 63 -49.43 71.65 -29.67
C LYS A 63 -48.60 71.65 -30.94
N THR A 64 -49.09 72.43 -31.94
CA THR A 64 -48.35 72.84 -33.15
C THR A 64 -46.97 73.33 -32.76
N MET A 65 -45.94 72.58 -33.03
CA MET A 65 -44.56 72.95 -32.75
C MET A 65 -44.14 73.99 -33.80
N GLN A 66 -43.86 75.21 -33.36
CA GLN A 66 -43.21 76.26 -34.20
C GLN A 66 -41.82 75.75 -34.61
N PRO A 67 -41.36 76.09 -35.85
CA PRO A 67 -40.05 75.68 -36.33
C PRO A 67 -38.97 76.44 -35.55
N PHE A 68 -38.27 75.72 -34.68
CA PHE A 68 -37.12 76.25 -33.96
C PHE A 68 -35.88 76.10 -34.82
N GLY A 69 -35.39 77.19 -35.37
CA GLY A 69 -34.09 77.36 -35.99
C GLY A 69 -32.91 77.36 -35.00
N GLN A 70 -33.07 76.90 -33.77
CA GLN A 70 -32.01 76.75 -32.80
C GLN A 70 -31.92 75.27 -32.40
N ARG A 71 -30.76 74.72 -32.49
CA ARG A 71 -30.40 73.42 -31.91
C ARG A 71 -31.05 73.36 -30.51
N LEU A 72 -32.15 72.68 -30.37
CA LEU A 72 -32.71 72.31 -29.08
C LEU A 72 -31.64 71.43 -28.42
N GLN A 73 -30.84 72.05 -27.56
CA GLN A 73 -30.18 71.28 -26.52
C GLN A 73 -31.33 70.72 -25.71
N LEU A 74 -31.72 69.46 -26.00
CA LEU A 74 -32.62 68.72 -25.12
C LEU A 74 -32.10 68.96 -23.72
N ARG A 75 -32.90 69.57 -22.86
CA ARG A 75 -32.60 69.81 -21.47
C ARG A 75 -32.05 68.55 -20.91
N LYS A 76 -30.81 68.58 -20.37
CA LYS A 76 -30.09 67.42 -19.81
C LYS A 76 -30.98 66.60 -18.87
N ASP A 77 -32.07 67.20 -18.42
CA ASP A 77 -33.05 66.67 -17.47
C ASP A 77 -34.14 65.79 -18.11
N ALA A 78 -34.34 65.89 -19.45
CA ALA A 78 -35.36 65.09 -20.17
C ALA A 78 -34.83 63.76 -20.69
N VAL A 79 -33.56 63.57 -20.64
CA VAL A 79 -32.95 62.25 -20.80
C VAL A 79 -32.95 61.59 -19.41
N PRO A 80 -33.62 60.44 -19.20
CA PRO A 80 -33.64 59.81 -17.90
C PRO A 80 -32.22 59.62 -17.39
N SER A 81 -31.86 60.37 -16.34
CA SER A 81 -30.59 60.25 -15.62
C SER A 81 -30.62 58.99 -14.71
N SER A 82 -31.08 57.89 -15.20
CA SER A 82 -30.97 56.62 -14.51
C SER A 82 -29.78 55.85 -15.06
N LYS A 83 -29.08 55.15 -14.20
CA LYS A 83 -27.93 54.30 -14.54
C LYS A 83 -28.21 53.24 -15.61
N ASP A 84 -29.46 53.11 -16.05
CA ASP A 84 -29.96 52.29 -17.17
C ASP A 84 -30.17 53.08 -18.48
N ALA A 85 -29.91 54.37 -18.49
CA ALA A 85 -29.96 55.20 -19.67
C ALA A 85 -28.65 55.06 -20.45
N VAL A 86 -28.78 54.68 -21.70
CA VAL A 86 -27.83 54.69 -22.81
C VAL A 86 -26.38 54.98 -22.37
N PRO A 87 -25.47 54.01 -22.40
CA PRO A 87 -24.05 54.28 -22.16
C PRO A 87 -23.65 55.46 -23.06
N SER A 88 -22.98 56.44 -22.47
CA SER A 88 -22.56 57.67 -23.12
C SER A 88 -21.58 57.44 -24.32
N ASN A 89 -21.32 56.21 -24.68
CA ASN A 89 -20.47 55.78 -25.80
C ASN A 89 -21.23 55.11 -26.95
N MET A 90 -22.58 55.13 -26.95
CA MET A 90 -23.33 54.57 -28.08
C MET A 90 -23.64 55.69 -29.06
N ASN A 91 -23.08 55.54 -30.29
CA ASN A 91 -23.46 56.35 -31.45
C ASN A 91 -24.90 56.02 -31.91
N LEU A 92 -25.87 56.35 -31.07
CA LEU A 92 -27.30 56.11 -31.33
C LEU A 92 -27.80 57.32 -32.06
N THR A 93 -28.36 57.13 -33.25
CA THR A 93 -28.91 58.20 -34.08
C THR A 93 -30.43 58.10 -34.01
N PHE A 94 -31.05 59.21 -33.73
CA PHE A 94 -32.52 59.27 -33.74
C PHE A 94 -33.02 60.47 -34.54
N GLN A 95 -34.21 60.34 -35.10
CA GLN A 95 -34.93 61.38 -35.82
C GLN A 95 -36.41 61.36 -35.41
N VAL A 96 -37.00 62.56 -35.30
CA VAL A 96 -38.45 62.76 -35.08
C VAL A 96 -38.99 63.56 -36.24
N TRP A 97 -39.95 62.96 -36.91
CA TRP A 97 -40.57 63.54 -38.10
C TRP A 97 -41.99 63.88 -37.84
N GLU A 98 -42.47 65.05 -38.33
CA GLU A 98 -43.86 65.50 -38.35
C GLU A 98 -44.38 65.27 -39.77
N GLU A 99 -45.61 64.69 -39.88
CA GLU A 99 -46.28 64.39 -41.13
C GLU A 99 -45.37 63.71 -42.20
N ARG A 100 -44.31 62.98 -41.78
CA ARG A 100 -43.32 62.30 -42.66
C ARG A 100 -42.58 63.23 -43.60
N THR A 101 -42.75 64.56 -43.48
CA THR A 101 -42.15 65.53 -44.39
C THR A 101 -41.17 66.48 -43.69
N LYS A 102 -41.38 66.77 -42.42
CA LYS A 102 -40.61 67.76 -41.68
C LYS A 102 -39.85 67.12 -40.53
N LEU A 103 -38.50 67.23 -40.54
CA LEU A 103 -37.66 66.81 -39.42
C LEU A 103 -37.77 67.83 -38.30
N ILE A 104 -38.29 67.41 -37.13
CA ILE A 104 -38.45 68.28 -35.97
C ILE A 104 -37.19 68.26 -35.13
N VAL A 105 -36.67 67.02 -34.80
CA VAL A 105 -35.53 66.86 -33.95
C VAL A 105 -34.73 65.69 -34.48
N GLY A 106 -33.38 65.78 -34.50
CA GLY A 106 -32.50 64.73 -34.85
C GLY A 106 -31.26 64.80 -34.00
N SER A 107 -30.58 63.65 -33.81
CA SER A 107 -29.27 63.62 -33.17
C SER A 107 -28.24 64.33 -34.05
N PRO A 108 -27.14 64.90 -33.45
CA PRO A 108 -26.14 65.70 -34.19
C PRO A 108 -25.53 64.94 -35.38
N ASP A 109 -25.42 63.62 -35.32
CA ASP A 109 -24.83 62.76 -36.37
C ASP A 109 -25.87 62.13 -37.29
N SER A 110 -27.14 62.64 -37.24
CA SER A 110 -28.19 62.11 -38.11
C SER A 110 -28.08 62.73 -39.52
N PRO A 111 -28.27 61.91 -40.57
CA PRO A 111 -28.38 62.42 -41.91
C PRO A 111 -29.61 63.38 -42.03
N SER A 112 -29.56 64.30 -42.96
CA SER A 112 -30.67 65.24 -43.23
C SER A 112 -31.87 64.53 -43.89
N THR A 113 -31.64 63.32 -44.43
CA THR A 113 -32.71 62.49 -45.01
C THR A 113 -33.26 61.50 -44.00
N ALA A 114 -34.48 61.04 -44.16
CA ALA A 114 -35.08 60.06 -43.27
C ALA A 114 -34.25 58.78 -43.24
N LEU A 115 -33.98 58.26 -42.03
CA LEU A 115 -33.23 56.99 -41.82
C LEU A 115 -33.97 55.83 -42.42
N LEU A 116 -35.32 55.83 -42.38
CA LEU A 116 -36.18 54.89 -43.10
C LEU A 116 -37.17 55.66 -43.96
N PRO A 117 -36.88 55.77 -45.26
CA PRO A 117 -37.75 56.58 -46.15
C PRO A 117 -39.17 56.06 -46.30
N SER A 118 -39.41 54.76 -46.04
CA SER A 118 -40.80 54.21 -46.06
C SER A 118 -41.65 54.58 -44.89
N PHE A 119 -41.06 55.06 -43.80
CA PHE A 119 -41.70 55.32 -42.52
C PHE A 119 -42.57 54.15 -41.98
N ALA A 120 -42.22 52.92 -42.41
CA ALA A 120 -42.95 51.73 -41.98
C ALA A 120 -42.54 51.40 -40.50
N ASP A 121 -43.57 51.11 -39.70
CA ASP A 121 -43.33 50.76 -38.30
C ASP A 121 -42.65 49.41 -38.16
N GLY A 122 -41.74 49.32 -37.20
CA GLY A 122 -40.97 48.09 -36.89
C GLY A 122 -39.48 48.25 -37.15
N LEU A 123 -38.80 47.09 -37.14
CA LEU A 123 -37.35 46.99 -37.31
C LEU A 123 -36.98 46.72 -38.75
N SER A 124 -36.08 47.50 -39.31
CA SER A 124 -35.64 47.39 -40.72
C SER A 124 -34.10 47.52 -40.81
N ASN A 125 -33.51 46.84 -41.77
CA ASN A 125 -32.12 47.06 -42.16
C ASN A 125 -32.05 47.96 -43.40
N VAL A 126 -31.34 49.08 -43.29
CA VAL A 126 -31.26 50.09 -44.36
C VAL A 126 -29.77 50.38 -44.65
N ILE A 127 -29.46 50.68 -45.90
CA ILE A 127 -28.14 51.15 -46.31
C ILE A 127 -28.23 52.64 -46.58
N ILE A 128 -27.53 53.43 -45.82
CA ILE A 128 -27.47 54.91 -45.96
C ILE A 128 -26.02 55.29 -46.17
N GLY A 129 -25.74 55.92 -47.30
CA GLY A 129 -24.35 56.32 -47.63
C GLY A 129 -23.35 55.16 -47.68
N GLY A 130 -23.76 53.93 -48.07
CA GLY A 130 -22.89 52.74 -48.10
C GLY A 130 -22.72 52.06 -46.73
N VAL A 131 -23.28 52.58 -45.64
CA VAL A 131 -23.24 52.03 -44.31
C VAL A 131 -24.54 51.32 -44.01
N ARG A 132 -24.46 50.11 -43.44
CA ARG A 132 -25.62 49.35 -42.95
C ARG A 132 -26.06 49.86 -41.58
N TRP A 133 -27.34 50.18 -41.49
CA TRP A 133 -28.01 50.64 -40.28
C TRP A 133 -29.12 49.67 -39.89
N ARG A 134 -29.27 49.42 -38.60
CA ARG A 134 -30.46 48.82 -37.99
C ARG A 134 -31.35 49.94 -37.51
N VAL A 135 -32.54 50.07 -38.07
CA VAL A 135 -33.46 51.16 -37.79
C VAL A 135 -34.75 50.61 -37.19
N PHE A 136 -35.19 51.21 -36.09
CA PHE A 136 -36.53 51.02 -35.54
C PHE A 136 -37.33 52.26 -35.81
N SER A 137 -38.49 52.12 -36.42
CA SER A 137 -39.44 53.21 -36.71
C SER A 137 -40.75 52.94 -35.96
N LEU A 138 -41.30 53.94 -35.35
CA LEU A 138 -42.59 53.90 -34.66
C LEU A 138 -43.39 55.19 -34.90
N THR A 139 -44.60 55.01 -35.33
CA THR A 139 -45.53 56.13 -35.59
C THR A 139 -46.51 56.25 -34.42
N ASP A 140 -46.79 57.46 -34.03
CA ASP A 140 -47.83 57.78 -33.01
C ASP A 140 -49.24 57.33 -33.47
N SER A 141 -50.13 57.12 -32.49
CA SER A 141 -51.54 56.73 -32.71
C SER A 141 -52.35 57.72 -33.59
N THR A 142 -51.91 58.97 -33.67
CA THR A 142 -52.48 59.99 -34.53
C THR A 142 -51.95 59.99 -35.95
N GLY A 143 -50.88 59.28 -36.24
CA GLY A 143 -50.17 59.22 -37.52
C GLY A 143 -49.33 60.46 -37.86
N GLN A 144 -49.28 61.45 -36.96
CA GLN A 144 -48.64 62.75 -37.19
C GLN A 144 -47.17 62.76 -36.85
N VAL A 145 -46.71 61.93 -35.88
CA VAL A 145 -45.36 61.91 -35.41
C VAL A 145 -44.75 60.50 -35.65
N ASN A 146 -43.59 60.49 -36.32
CA ASN A 146 -42.85 59.28 -36.49
C ASN A 146 -41.44 59.42 -35.85
N VAL A 147 -41.08 58.46 -35.03
CA VAL A 147 -39.78 58.38 -34.37
C VAL A 147 -38.93 57.25 -35.01
N GLN A 148 -37.75 57.58 -35.50
CA GLN A 148 -36.82 56.66 -36.06
C GLN A 148 -35.56 56.61 -35.16
N VAL A 149 -35.20 55.45 -34.68
CA VAL A 149 -33.99 55.22 -33.90
C VAL A 149 -33.13 54.23 -34.64
N ALA A 150 -31.87 54.55 -34.85
CA ALA A 150 -30.97 53.76 -35.66
C ALA A 150 -29.61 53.62 -35.01
N MET A 151 -28.97 52.51 -35.32
CA MET A 151 -27.58 52.20 -34.96
C MET A 151 -26.84 51.57 -36.13
N ARG A 152 -25.56 51.93 -36.29
CA ARG A 152 -24.72 51.35 -37.32
C ARG A 152 -24.37 49.90 -36.96
N HIS A 153 -24.44 48.98 -37.91
CA HIS A 153 -24.03 47.59 -37.71
C HIS A 153 -22.57 47.48 -37.26
N SER A 154 -21.66 48.33 -37.76
CA SER A 154 -20.27 48.38 -37.35
C SER A 154 -20.06 48.65 -35.86
N ASP A 155 -20.95 49.45 -35.25
CA ASP A 155 -20.83 49.83 -33.83
C ASP A 155 -21.35 48.67 -32.93
N ILE A 156 -22.41 48.01 -33.40
CA ILE A 156 -22.92 46.77 -32.79
C ILE A 156 -21.81 45.69 -32.80
N ASP A 157 -21.21 45.46 -33.95
CA ASP A 157 -20.13 44.47 -34.12
C ASP A 157 -18.87 44.77 -33.26
N ARG A 158 -18.55 46.07 -33.13
CA ARG A 158 -17.43 46.53 -32.30
C ARG A 158 -17.68 46.24 -30.82
N GLU A 159 -18.87 46.55 -30.34
CA GLU A 159 -19.26 46.33 -28.94
C GLU A 159 -19.30 44.84 -28.61
N ILE A 160 -19.83 44.04 -29.51
CA ILE A 160 -19.83 42.57 -29.42
C ILE A 160 -18.41 42.06 -29.32
N ARG A 161 -17.52 42.49 -30.23
CA ARG A 161 -16.10 42.06 -30.21
C ARG A 161 -15.42 42.44 -28.88
N ASN A 162 -15.60 43.65 -28.39
CA ASN A 162 -14.98 44.09 -27.14
C ASN A 162 -15.43 43.25 -25.94
N LYS A 163 -16.73 42.91 -25.87
CA LYS A 163 -17.27 42.03 -24.85
C LYS A 163 -16.71 40.60 -24.97
N ILE A 164 -16.60 40.08 -26.21
CA ILE A 164 -16.01 38.76 -26.45
C ILE A 164 -14.56 38.74 -26.04
N PHE A 165 -13.75 39.72 -26.47
CA PHE A 165 -12.31 39.77 -26.10
C PHE A 165 -12.12 39.96 -24.58
N GLY A 166 -12.98 40.77 -23.93
CA GLY A 166 -12.95 40.94 -22.48
C GLY A 166 -13.25 39.62 -21.73
N ALA A 167 -14.32 38.92 -22.15
CA ALA A 167 -14.68 37.64 -21.57
C ALA A 167 -13.59 36.56 -21.81
N LEU A 168 -13.05 36.51 -23.03
CA LEU A 168 -11.98 35.58 -23.39
C LEU A 168 -10.72 35.84 -22.57
N GLY A 169 -10.34 37.12 -22.42
CA GLY A 169 -9.21 37.53 -21.59
C GLY A 169 -9.38 37.11 -20.13
N LEU A 170 -10.56 37.32 -19.56
CA LEU A 170 -10.87 36.92 -18.18
C LEU A 170 -10.78 35.38 -18.02
N ILE A 171 -11.42 34.62 -18.91
CA ILE A 171 -11.40 33.15 -18.88
C ILE A 171 -9.98 32.63 -18.99
N THR A 172 -9.18 33.18 -19.93
CA THR A 172 -7.78 32.76 -20.12
C THR A 172 -6.94 33.04 -18.88
N THR A 173 -7.13 34.21 -18.25
CA THR A 173 -6.41 34.58 -17.02
C THR A 173 -6.77 33.63 -15.86
N LEU A 174 -8.06 33.34 -15.67
CA LEU A 174 -8.51 32.43 -14.63
C LEU A 174 -7.97 30.99 -14.83
N LEU A 175 -8.02 30.48 -16.06
CA LEU A 175 -7.52 29.14 -16.38
C LEU A 175 -5.99 29.03 -16.22
N THR A 176 -5.23 30.06 -16.61
CA THR A 176 -3.78 30.09 -16.38
C THR A 176 -3.45 30.15 -14.90
N LEU A 177 -4.13 30.96 -14.14
CA LEU A 177 -3.94 31.03 -12.68
C LEU A 177 -4.27 29.69 -12.01
N ALA A 178 -5.39 29.06 -12.36
CA ALA A 178 -5.78 27.75 -11.88
C ALA A 178 -4.71 26.69 -12.23
N GLY A 179 -4.20 26.72 -13.46
CA GLY A 179 -3.13 25.83 -13.90
C GLY A 179 -1.84 25.99 -13.10
N LEU A 180 -1.44 27.24 -12.82
CA LEU A 180 -0.27 27.52 -12.00
C LEU A 180 -0.44 27.07 -10.55
N LEU A 181 -1.60 27.33 -9.96
CA LEU A 181 -1.90 26.88 -8.58
C LEU A 181 -1.87 25.35 -8.48
N MET A 182 -2.47 24.67 -9.45
CA MET A 182 -2.51 23.21 -9.48
C MET A 182 -1.10 22.62 -9.72
N TRP A 183 -0.31 23.21 -10.61
CA TRP A 183 1.09 22.82 -10.82
C TRP A 183 1.91 22.95 -9.53
N PHE A 184 1.72 24.06 -8.81
CA PHE A 184 2.40 24.29 -7.53
C PHE A 184 1.97 23.26 -6.48
N ALA A 185 0.66 23.03 -6.34
CA ALA A 185 0.10 22.04 -5.40
C ALA A 185 0.62 20.64 -5.66
N VAL A 186 0.57 20.16 -6.92
CA VAL A 186 1.08 18.84 -7.32
C VAL A 186 2.58 18.72 -7.08
N SER A 187 3.35 19.77 -7.46
CA SER A 187 4.79 19.77 -7.27
C SER A 187 5.19 19.73 -5.79
N LYS A 188 4.47 20.43 -4.94
CA LYS A 188 4.70 20.44 -3.48
C LYS A 188 4.29 19.11 -2.85
N SER A 189 3.16 18.54 -3.27
CA SER A 189 2.64 17.26 -2.74
C SER A 189 3.53 16.06 -3.09
N LEU A 190 4.20 16.07 -4.25
CA LEU A 190 5.09 14.97 -4.68
C LEU A 190 6.55 15.13 -4.22
N ARG A 191 6.91 16.23 -3.58
CA ARG A 191 8.27 16.49 -3.09
C ARG A 191 8.77 15.46 -2.06
N PRO A 192 7.95 14.99 -1.09
CA PRO A 192 8.37 13.97 -0.15
C PRO A 192 8.71 12.64 -0.82
N LEU A 193 8.00 12.28 -1.89
CA LEU A 193 8.24 11.04 -2.64
C LEU A 193 9.60 11.07 -3.35
N THR A 194 9.97 12.19 -3.96
CA THR A 194 11.29 12.33 -4.60
C THR A 194 12.44 12.36 -3.59
N ALA A 195 12.22 12.91 -2.40
CA ALA A 195 13.17 12.85 -1.31
C ALA A 195 13.36 11.41 -0.80
N LEU A 196 12.27 10.65 -0.68
CA LEU A 196 12.30 9.24 -0.30
C LEU A 196 13.07 8.39 -1.33
N GLU A 197 12.79 8.59 -2.63
CA GLU A 197 13.52 7.94 -3.73
C GLU A 197 15.02 8.21 -3.63
N ALA A 198 15.41 9.47 -3.43
CA ALA A 198 16.81 9.85 -3.28
C ALA A 198 17.45 9.18 -2.06
N THR A 199 16.76 9.11 -0.92
CA THR A 199 17.23 8.44 0.29
C THR A 199 17.44 6.94 0.05
N VAL A 200 16.49 6.25 -0.57
CA VAL A 200 16.60 4.84 -0.88
C VAL A 200 17.73 4.59 -1.88
N ARG A 201 17.85 5.42 -2.92
CA ARG A 201 18.88 5.27 -3.96
C ARG A 201 20.31 5.55 -3.47
N SER A 202 20.45 6.43 -2.47
CA SER A 202 21.76 6.78 -1.90
C SER A 202 22.24 5.80 -0.84
N ARG A 203 21.41 4.82 -0.43
CA ARG A 203 21.79 3.82 0.56
C ARG A 203 22.95 2.95 0.09
N ARG A 204 23.84 2.65 1.03
CA ARG A 204 24.91 1.67 0.82
C ARG A 204 24.33 0.24 0.87
N LYS A 205 25.06 -0.71 0.33
CA LYS A 205 24.71 -2.13 0.48
C LYS A 205 24.58 -2.48 1.97
N PHE A 206 23.48 -3.13 2.34
CA PHE A 206 23.17 -3.54 3.72
C PHE A 206 22.89 -2.39 4.72
N ASP A 207 22.51 -1.22 4.26
CA ASP A 207 21.99 -0.16 5.12
C ASP A 207 20.47 -0.38 5.33
N LEU A 208 20.14 -1.02 6.46
CA LEU A 208 18.76 -1.39 6.85
C LEU A 208 18.12 -0.37 7.81
N THR A 209 18.72 0.83 7.97
CA THR A 209 18.14 1.87 8.84
C THR A 209 16.71 2.22 8.40
N PRO A 210 15.77 2.43 9.34
CA PRO A 210 14.39 2.78 8.98
C PRO A 210 14.31 4.04 8.14
N LEU A 211 13.37 4.09 7.20
CA LEU A 211 13.07 5.29 6.44
C LEU A 211 12.30 6.30 7.31
N PRO A 212 12.57 7.62 7.17
CA PRO A 212 11.90 8.64 7.95
C PRO A 212 10.41 8.72 7.61
N VAL A 213 9.55 8.66 8.62
CA VAL A 213 8.07 8.67 8.47
C VAL A 213 7.47 10.06 8.79
N ALA A 214 8.21 10.93 9.49
CA ALA A 214 7.67 12.13 10.12
C ALA A 214 7.10 13.20 9.16
N GLN A 215 7.49 13.21 7.88
CA GLN A 215 7.08 14.24 6.90
C GLN A 215 6.25 13.66 5.73
N LEU A 216 5.76 12.44 5.87
CA LEU A 216 5.01 11.76 4.82
C LEU A 216 3.51 12.06 4.93
N SER A 217 2.84 12.16 3.78
CA SER A 217 1.39 12.24 3.73
C SER A 217 0.74 10.95 4.27
N THR A 218 -0.50 11.06 4.73
CA THR A 218 -1.29 9.95 5.28
C THR A 218 -1.41 8.77 4.33
N GLU A 219 -1.39 9.02 3.01
CA GLU A 219 -1.53 8.00 1.97
C GLU A 219 -0.25 7.18 1.75
N ILE A 220 0.92 7.77 2.00
CA ILE A 220 2.23 7.12 1.75
C ILE A 220 2.79 6.50 3.04
N ARG A 221 2.42 7.03 4.20
CA ARG A 221 2.90 6.56 5.50
C ARG A 221 2.74 5.05 5.70
N PRO A 222 1.57 4.41 5.45
CA PRO A 222 1.41 2.96 5.67
C PRO A 222 2.35 2.13 4.79
N LEU A 223 2.63 2.59 3.57
CA LEU A 223 3.56 1.91 2.68
C LEU A 223 5.00 1.94 3.23
N VAL A 224 5.43 3.10 3.74
CA VAL A 224 6.78 3.25 4.31
C VAL A 224 6.92 2.50 5.64
N GLU A 225 5.87 2.48 6.46
CA GLU A 225 5.82 1.69 7.70
C GLU A 225 5.92 0.18 7.39
N SER A 226 5.17 -0.32 6.40
CA SER A 226 5.29 -1.71 5.94
C SER A 226 6.68 -2.03 5.41
N PHE A 227 7.29 -1.09 4.67
CA PHE A 227 8.66 -1.27 4.18
C PHE A 227 9.69 -1.27 5.32
N ASN A 228 9.53 -0.39 6.32
CA ASN A 228 10.37 -0.39 7.51
C ASN A 228 10.24 -1.70 8.30
N HIS A 229 9.06 -2.27 8.39
CA HIS A 229 8.85 -3.58 9.00
C HIS A 229 9.61 -4.69 8.26
N LEU A 230 9.60 -4.68 6.93
CA LEU A 230 10.41 -5.62 6.12
C LEU A 230 11.91 -5.41 6.33
N LEU A 231 12.38 -4.16 6.45
CA LEU A 231 13.78 -3.87 6.75
C LEU A 231 14.19 -4.40 8.12
N ASP A 232 13.31 -4.25 9.13
CA ASP A 232 13.55 -4.76 10.48
C ASP A 232 13.61 -6.30 10.50
N GLN A 233 12.69 -6.98 9.82
CA GLN A 233 12.72 -8.44 9.66
C GLN A 233 14.02 -8.91 8.97
N LEU A 234 14.44 -8.19 7.94
CA LEU A 234 15.69 -8.51 7.24
C LEU A 234 16.93 -8.30 8.14
N ASP A 235 16.95 -7.20 8.92
CA ASP A 235 18.03 -6.92 9.86
C ASP A 235 18.11 -8.01 10.94
N GLN A 236 16.97 -8.40 11.51
CA GLN A 236 16.89 -9.49 12.48
C GLN A 236 17.38 -10.82 11.90
N ALA A 237 16.99 -11.15 10.67
CA ALA A 237 17.45 -12.36 9.98
C ALA A 237 18.97 -12.34 9.75
N MET A 238 19.51 -11.22 9.24
CA MET A 238 20.95 -11.05 9.04
C MET A 238 21.76 -11.09 10.34
N GLN A 239 21.23 -10.49 11.41
CA GLN A 239 21.88 -10.58 12.72
C GLN A 239 21.86 -12.01 13.28
N GLY A 240 20.76 -12.74 13.03
CA GLY A 240 20.66 -14.17 13.35
C GLY A 240 21.71 -15.00 12.61
N GLU A 241 21.82 -14.79 11.29
CA GLU A 241 22.82 -15.47 10.45
C GLU A 241 24.25 -15.17 10.89
N ARG A 242 24.58 -13.90 11.14
CA ARG A 242 25.93 -13.51 11.62
C ARG A 242 26.28 -14.16 12.95
N ARG A 243 25.34 -14.21 13.89
CA ARG A 243 25.51 -14.88 15.18
C ARG A 243 25.71 -16.37 14.96
N PHE A 244 24.89 -17.03 14.15
CA PHE A 244 25.04 -18.46 13.83
C PHE A 244 26.39 -18.77 13.23
N ILE A 245 26.89 -18.01 12.25
CA ILE A 245 28.21 -18.21 11.66
C ILE A 245 29.33 -18.03 12.70
N GLY A 246 29.23 -17.02 13.56
CA GLY A 246 30.20 -16.76 14.63
C GLY A 246 30.26 -17.89 15.65
N ASP A 247 29.11 -18.35 16.11
CA ASP A 247 28.99 -19.40 17.10
C ASP A 247 29.42 -20.76 16.52
N ALA A 248 29.00 -21.09 15.28
CA ALA A 248 29.43 -22.31 14.57
C ALA A 248 30.96 -22.36 14.39
N ALA A 249 31.56 -21.23 14.00
CA ALA A 249 33.00 -21.12 13.85
C ALA A 249 33.73 -21.34 15.19
N HIS A 250 33.18 -20.85 16.29
CA HIS A 250 33.74 -21.03 17.62
C HIS A 250 33.64 -22.50 18.09
N GLU A 251 32.46 -23.11 17.93
CA GLU A 251 32.18 -24.50 18.30
C GLU A 251 32.98 -25.51 17.43
N MET A 252 33.29 -25.17 16.19
CA MET A 252 34.17 -25.98 15.31
C MET A 252 35.64 -25.84 15.65
N ARG A 253 36.10 -24.67 16.11
CA ARG A 253 37.51 -24.44 16.45
C ARG A 253 37.99 -25.32 17.60
N THR A 254 37.13 -25.48 18.62
CA THR A 254 37.48 -26.28 19.83
C THR A 254 37.80 -27.74 19.52
N PRO A 255 36.95 -28.51 18.82
CA PRO A 255 37.29 -29.91 18.48
C PRO A 255 38.45 -30.01 17.52
N LEU A 256 38.63 -29.08 16.57
CA LEU A 256 39.80 -29.07 15.68
C LEU A 256 41.09 -28.87 16.44
N ALA A 257 41.14 -27.99 17.44
CA ALA A 257 42.29 -27.83 18.31
C ALA A 257 42.54 -29.08 19.15
N ALA A 258 41.50 -29.76 19.65
CA ALA A 258 41.64 -31.03 20.37
C ALA A 258 42.15 -32.16 19.46
N LEU A 259 41.69 -32.23 18.21
CA LEU A 259 42.21 -33.17 17.21
C LEU A 259 43.72 -32.95 16.96
N GLN A 260 44.12 -31.69 16.76
CA GLN A 260 45.52 -31.33 16.59
C GLN A 260 46.36 -31.74 17.81
N ALA A 261 45.91 -31.47 19.02
CA ALA A 261 46.59 -31.81 20.25
C ALA A 261 46.74 -33.32 20.40
N GLN A 262 45.68 -34.12 20.16
CA GLN A 262 45.76 -35.59 20.25
C GLN A 262 46.64 -36.19 19.15
N ALA A 263 46.66 -35.63 17.96
CA ALA A 263 47.58 -36.06 16.90
C ALA A 263 49.05 -35.81 17.29
N GLN A 264 49.37 -34.65 17.91
CA GLN A 264 50.70 -34.35 18.42
C GLN A 264 51.12 -35.31 19.54
N VAL A 265 50.21 -35.65 20.46
CA VAL A 265 50.45 -36.64 21.51
C VAL A 265 50.72 -38.01 20.91
N ALA A 266 49.94 -38.43 19.91
CA ALA A 266 50.18 -39.72 19.22
C ALA A 266 51.49 -39.76 18.47
N LEU A 267 51.94 -38.66 17.87
CA LEU A 267 53.27 -38.56 17.20
C LEU A 267 54.45 -38.56 18.17
N GLY A 268 54.23 -37.98 19.37
CA GLY A 268 55.27 -37.92 20.40
C GLY A 268 55.29 -39.13 21.35
N ALA A 269 54.38 -40.10 21.20
CA ALA A 269 54.28 -41.25 22.07
C ALA A 269 55.54 -42.20 21.89
N VAL A 270 56.10 -42.58 22.99
CA VAL A 270 57.30 -43.47 23.02
C VAL A 270 56.89 -44.94 22.98
N THR A 271 55.76 -45.30 23.57
CA THR A 271 55.25 -46.67 23.64
C THR A 271 54.05 -46.88 22.71
N ALA A 272 53.87 -48.11 22.20
CA ALA A 272 52.70 -48.47 21.40
C ALA A 272 51.42 -48.30 22.17
N ALA A 273 51.38 -48.59 23.45
CA ALA A 273 50.17 -48.41 24.29
C ALA A 273 49.74 -46.91 24.43
N GLU A 274 50.73 -46.02 24.60
CA GLU A 274 50.45 -44.55 24.65
C GLU A 274 49.93 -44.06 23.30
N LYS A 275 50.52 -44.55 22.20
CA LYS A 275 50.06 -44.20 20.84
C LYS A 275 48.66 -44.69 20.58
N ASP A 276 48.32 -45.90 20.93
CA ASP A 276 47.00 -46.50 20.77
C ASP A 276 45.94 -45.70 21.60
N ALA A 277 46.31 -45.39 22.86
CA ALA A 277 45.44 -44.57 23.72
C ALA A 277 45.17 -43.14 23.15
N ALA A 278 46.19 -42.52 22.55
CA ALA A 278 46.07 -41.22 21.91
C ALA A 278 45.24 -41.32 20.63
N LEU A 279 45.38 -42.37 19.82
CA LEU A 279 44.59 -42.61 18.61
C LEU A 279 43.12 -42.88 18.94
N ILE A 280 42.82 -43.64 19.98
CA ILE A 280 41.45 -43.88 20.45
C ILE A 280 40.78 -42.54 20.85
N LYS A 281 41.50 -41.69 21.59
CA LYS A 281 40.99 -40.35 21.94
C LYS A 281 40.81 -39.46 20.71
N LEU A 282 41.73 -39.52 19.76
CA LEU A 282 41.63 -38.77 18.49
C LEU A 282 40.38 -39.20 17.71
N LEU A 283 40.13 -40.51 17.58
CA LEU A 283 38.95 -41.04 16.93
C LEU A 283 37.66 -40.57 17.61
N ALA A 284 37.59 -40.60 18.92
CA ALA A 284 36.43 -40.11 19.68
C ALA A 284 36.20 -38.60 19.51
N VAL A 285 37.24 -37.78 19.33
CA VAL A 285 37.11 -36.36 19.01
C VAL A 285 36.64 -36.17 17.57
N ALA A 286 37.15 -36.96 16.62
CA ALA A 286 36.72 -36.91 15.21
C ALA A 286 35.24 -37.25 15.05
N GLU A 287 34.78 -38.34 15.65
CA GLU A 287 33.34 -38.71 15.64
C GLU A 287 32.45 -37.64 16.24
N ARG A 288 32.92 -36.95 17.30
CA ARG A 288 32.18 -35.84 17.91
C ARG A 288 32.13 -34.62 16.98
N SER A 289 33.24 -34.36 16.24
CA SER A 289 33.28 -33.26 15.26
C SER A 289 32.37 -33.52 14.08
N THR A 290 32.28 -34.75 13.59
CA THR A 290 31.36 -35.15 12.52
C THR A 290 29.92 -34.92 12.95
N ARG A 291 29.54 -35.41 14.15
CA ARG A 291 28.17 -35.17 14.69
C ARG A 291 27.84 -33.68 14.83
N LEU A 292 28.80 -32.85 15.26
CA LEU A 292 28.60 -31.41 15.32
C LEU A 292 28.37 -30.80 13.91
N SER A 293 29.16 -31.25 12.92
CA SER A 293 29.00 -30.81 11.54
C SER A 293 27.62 -31.17 10.98
N ASP A 294 27.16 -32.40 11.23
CA ASP A 294 25.81 -32.84 10.80
C ASP A 294 24.70 -32.01 11.45
N GLN A 295 24.81 -31.75 12.76
CA GLN A 295 23.84 -30.87 13.47
C GLN A 295 23.84 -29.45 12.93
N LEU A 296 24.99 -28.89 12.54
CA LEU A 296 25.09 -27.58 11.91
C LEU A 296 24.44 -27.55 10.52
N LEU A 297 24.63 -28.62 9.74
CA LEU A 297 24.00 -28.78 8.43
C LEU A 297 22.48 -28.90 8.54
N ASP A 298 22.00 -29.70 9.48
CA ASP A 298 20.55 -29.85 9.72
C ASP A 298 19.92 -28.51 10.14
N LEU A 299 20.59 -27.75 11.01
CA LEU A 299 20.15 -26.42 11.42
C LEU A 299 20.15 -25.44 10.25
N ALA A 300 21.18 -25.44 9.41
CA ALA A 300 21.25 -24.58 8.23
C ALA A 300 20.17 -24.93 7.18
N ARG A 301 19.87 -26.21 6.97
CA ARG A 301 18.78 -26.65 6.07
C ARG A 301 17.43 -26.22 6.58
N MET A 302 17.17 -26.34 7.88
CA MET A 302 15.95 -25.91 8.52
C MET A 302 15.75 -24.39 8.39
N ASP A 303 16.80 -23.58 8.64
CA ASP A 303 16.75 -22.12 8.50
C ASP A 303 16.52 -21.65 7.05
N ALA A 304 17.08 -22.37 6.09
CA ALA A 304 16.93 -22.05 4.68
C ALA A 304 15.51 -22.36 4.13
N GLY A 305 14.67 -23.05 4.90
CA GLY A 305 13.34 -23.46 4.44
C GLY A 305 13.37 -24.34 3.17
N VAL A 306 14.52 -24.99 2.92
CA VAL A 306 14.78 -25.73 1.66
C VAL A 306 13.92 -26.98 1.54
N HIS A 307 13.38 -27.45 2.63
CA HIS A 307 12.40 -28.53 2.65
C HIS A 307 11.02 -27.93 2.89
N GLY A 308 10.26 -27.72 1.81
CA GLY A 308 8.81 -27.74 1.96
C GLY A 308 8.46 -29.12 2.53
N PRO A 309 7.85 -29.23 3.72
CA PRO A 309 7.70 -30.51 4.36
C PRO A 309 6.92 -31.44 3.43
N GLN A 310 7.57 -32.53 2.97
CA GLN A 310 6.86 -33.64 2.36
C GLN A 310 6.17 -34.42 3.50
N LYS A 311 5.21 -33.74 4.15
CA LYS A 311 4.47 -34.33 5.25
C LYS A 311 3.69 -35.52 4.71
N SER A 312 4.05 -36.69 5.19
CA SER A 312 3.33 -37.94 4.95
C SER A 312 2.69 -38.43 6.26
N LEU A 313 1.68 -39.26 6.16
CA LEU A 313 1.12 -39.91 7.32
C LEU A 313 2.07 -41.04 7.74
N ALA A 314 2.63 -40.93 8.94
CA ALA A 314 3.54 -41.96 9.50
C ALA A 314 3.15 -42.28 10.93
N ASP A 315 3.39 -43.52 11.36
CA ASP A 315 3.16 -43.91 12.75
C ASP A 315 4.37 -43.52 13.59
N LEU A 316 4.15 -42.61 14.55
CA LEU A 316 5.21 -42.16 15.47
C LEU A 316 5.77 -43.32 16.29
N SER A 317 4.98 -44.35 16.64
CA SER A 317 5.47 -45.51 17.39
C SER A 317 6.51 -46.32 16.62
N GLU A 318 6.34 -46.49 15.30
CA GLU A 318 7.30 -47.15 14.44
C GLU A 318 8.61 -46.35 14.30
N LEU A 319 8.50 -45.02 14.17
CA LEU A 319 9.69 -44.16 14.12
C LEU A 319 10.49 -44.20 15.42
N ILE A 320 9.80 -44.17 16.58
CA ILE A 320 10.46 -44.28 17.89
C ILE A 320 11.16 -45.63 17.99
N LEU A 321 10.49 -46.74 17.60
CA LEU A 321 11.09 -48.06 17.64
C LEU A 321 12.36 -48.16 16.77
N HIS A 322 12.29 -47.63 15.55
CA HIS A 322 13.43 -47.62 14.63
C HIS A 322 14.62 -46.83 15.19
N VAL A 323 14.38 -45.60 15.64
CA VAL A 323 15.45 -44.75 16.20
C VAL A 323 16.00 -45.32 17.51
N SER A 324 15.15 -45.91 18.39
CA SER A 324 15.63 -46.51 19.64
C SER A 324 16.62 -47.66 19.41
N GLN A 325 16.41 -48.47 18.37
CA GLN A 325 17.34 -49.57 18.00
C GLN A 325 18.73 -49.06 17.61
N GLU A 326 18.85 -47.90 17.01
CA GLU A 326 20.15 -47.25 16.68
C GLU A 326 20.98 -46.99 17.96
N PHE A 327 20.32 -46.78 19.10
CA PHE A 327 20.94 -46.43 20.38
C PHE A 327 21.12 -47.61 21.35
N ASP A 328 20.59 -48.80 21.04
CA ASP A 328 20.65 -49.98 21.92
C ASP A 328 22.08 -50.35 22.30
N MET A 329 22.97 -50.45 21.33
CA MET A 329 24.40 -50.77 21.58
C MET A 329 25.07 -49.70 22.47
N GLN A 330 24.81 -48.43 22.23
CA GLN A 330 25.33 -47.30 23.00
C GLN A 330 24.82 -47.33 24.44
N ALA A 331 23.53 -47.58 24.64
CA ALA A 331 22.89 -47.68 25.93
C ALA A 331 23.45 -48.85 26.74
N GLN A 332 23.60 -50.02 26.14
CA GLN A 332 24.23 -51.22 26.75
C GLN A 332 25.65 -50.97 27.17
N GLN A 333 26.51 -50.39 26.29
CA GLN A 333 27.89 -50.05 26.62
C GLN A 333 28.00 -49.10 27.79
N GLN A 334 27.03 -48.19 27.94
CA GLN A 334 26.98 -47.21 29.02
C GLN A 334 26.17 -47.73 30.25
N ARG A 335 25.72 -48.98 30.23
CA ARG A 335 24.90 -49.61 31.27
C ARG A 335 23.64 -48.79 31.58
N ARG A 336 22.95 -48.27 30.56
CA ARG A 336 21.69 -47.52 30.66
C ARG A 336 20.59 -48.32 30.02
N ALA A 337 19.36 -48.20 30.57
CA ALA A 337 18.18 -48.90 30.04
C ALA A 337 17.29 -47.95 29.26
N ILE A 338 16.91 -48.33 28.03
CA ILE A 338 15.86 -47.68 27.25
C ILE A 338 14.56 -48.41 27.50
N ILE A 339 13.53 -47.69 27.93
CA ILE A 339 12.16 -48.25 28.21
C ILE A 339 11.23 -47.64 27.16
N LEU A 340 10.48 -48.48 26.46
CA LEU A 340 9.51 -48.11 25.47
C LEU A 340 8.09 -48.30 25.98
N ALA A 341 7.23 -47.28 25.86
CA ALA A 341 5.79 -47.35 26.16
C ALA A 341 5.05 -46.71 24.99
N LEU A 342 4.79 -47.53 23.95
CA LEU A 342 4.34 -47.04 22.66
C LEU A 342 2.90 -47.44 22.43
N THR A 343 2.10 -46.48 21.95
CA THR A 343 0.77 -46.68 21.41
C THR A 343 0.79 -46.22 19.95
N PRO A 344 0.21 -46.94 18.99
CA PRO A 344 0.14 -46.50 17.61
C PRO A 344 -0.47 -45.10 17.50
N CYS A 345 0.31 -44.15 16.97
CA CYS A 345 -0.05 -42.74 16.88
C CYS A 345 0.31 -42.20 15.51
N PRO A 346 -0.61 -42.23 14.53
CA PRO A 346 -0.37 -41.62 13.23
C PRO A 346 -0.28 -40.10 13.34
N ILE A 347 0.77 -39.50 12.78
CA ILE A 347 0.96 -38.08 12.67
C ILE A 347 1.25 -37.70 11.22
N GLN A 348 0.94 -36.47 10.84
CA GLN A 348 1.32 -35.92 9.54
C GLN A 348 2.67 -35.22 9.67
N CYS A 349 3.74 -35.88 9.20
CA CYS A 349 5.11 -35.41 9.44
C CYS A 349 6.04 -35.71 8.27
N ASP A 350 7.16 -35.00 8.26
CA ASP A 350 8.37 -35.39 7.52
C ASP A 350 9.15 -36.42 8.38
N VAL A 351 9.33 -37.63 7.85
CA VAL A 351 9.92 -38.78 8.57
C VAL A 351 11.37 -38.50 8.95
N ASP A 352 12.12 -37.84 8.06
CA ASP A 352 13.52 -37.54 8.29
C ASP A 352 13.69 -36.48 9.39
N GLU A 353 12.84 -35.43 9.36
CA GLU A 353 12.87 -34.39 10.40
C GLU A 353 12.47 -34.95 11.78
N ILE A 354 11.41 -35.78 11.85
CA ILE A 354 11.05 -36.45 13.11
C ILE A 354 12.16 -37.42 13.57
N GLY A 355 12.84 -38.10 12.64
CA GLY A 355 14.03 -38.92 12.97
C GLY A 355 15.16 -38.10 13.60
N ILE A 356 15.44 -36.88 13.07
CA ILE A 356 16.42 -35.96 13.66
C ILE A 356 15.98 -35.49 15.05
N LEU A 357 14.70 -35.16 15.24
CA LEU A 357 14.13 -34.77 16.54
C LEU A 357 14.30 -35.87 17.58
N LEU A 358 13.91 -37.12 17.24
CA LEU A 358 14.01 -38.27 18.11
C LEU A 358 15.48 -38.57 18.50
N ARG A 359 16.41 -38.57 17.52
CA ARG A 359 17.85 -38.77 17.79
C ARG A 359 18.41 -37.72 18.73
N ASN A 360 18.04 -36.44 18.57
CA ASN A 360 18.50 -35.38 19.45
C ASN A 360 17.95 -35.50 20.87
N LEU A 361 16.67 -35.86 21.02
CA LEU A 361 16.06 -36.07 22.35
C LEU A 361 16.68 -37.28 23.04
N LEU A 362 16.86 -38.41 22.32
CA LEU A 362 17.39 -39.65 22.90
C LEU A 362 18.88 -39.55 23.22
N ASP A 363 19.71 -38.95 22.31
CA ASP A 363 21.14 -38.70 22.61
C ASP A 363 21.29 -37.79 23.83
N ASN A 364 20.44 -36.78 23.96
CA ASN A 364 20.44 -35.86 25.10
C ASN A 364 20.08 -36.59 26.39
N ALA A 365 18.98 -37.33 26.41
CA ALA A 365 18.54 -38.11 27.57
C ALA A 365 19.61 -39.14 27.99
N LEU A 366 20.16 -39.93 27.05
CA LEU A 366 21.23 -40.92 27.36
C LEU A 366 22.48 -40.21 27.87
N ARG A 367 22.83 -39.05 27.37
CA ARG A 367 24.03 -38.32 27.77
C ARG A 367 24.00 -37.87 29.24
N TYR A 368 22.84 -37.38 29.71
CA TYR A 368 22.70 -36.87 31.08
C TYR A 368 22.25 -37.90 32.08
N THR A 369 21.73 -39.03 31.65
CA THR A 369 21.45 -40.19 32.55
C THR A 369 22.75 -40.75 33.11
N THR A 370 22.77 -41.08 34.39
CA THR A 370 23.91 -41.72 35.07
C THR A 370 24.08 -43.19 34.68
N GLU A 371 25.23 -43.82 34.99
CA GLU A 371 25.40 -45.26 34.81
C GLU A 371 24.37 -46.02 35.65
N GLY A 372 23.70 -47.02 35.04
CA GLY A 372 22.58 -47.75 35.66
C GLY A 372 21.22 -47.07 35.60
N GLY A 373 21.18 -45.86 35.04
CA GLY A 373 19.92 -45.09 34.91
C GLY A 373 19.05 -45.49 33.73
N ARG A 374 17.90 -44.84 33.61
CA ARG A 374 16.83 -45.21 32.67
C ARG A 374 16.38 -43.99 31.85
N VAL A 375 16.10 -44.26 30.58
CA VAL A 375 15.45 -43.32 29.67
C VAL A 375 14.17 -43.95 29.17
N LYS A 376 13.04 -43.25 29.27
CA LYS A 376 11.74 -43.70 28.79
C LYS A 376 11.33 -42.90 27.60
N LEU A 377 10.98 -43.60 26.50
CA LEU A 377 10.30 -43.02 25.35
C LEU A 377 8.85 -43.50 25.35
N SER A 378 7.94 -42.60 25.23
CA SER A 378 6.49 -42.94 25.15
C SER A 378 5.80 -42.08 24.09
N CYS A 379 4.83 -42.68 23.43
CA CYS A 379 3.87 -41.99 22.61
C CYS A 379 2.43 -42.44 22.88
N GLY A 380 1.50 -41.50 22.79
CA GLY A 380 0.10 -41.75 23.05
C GLY A 380 -0.74 -40.52 22.80
N TYR A 381 -2.03 -40.71 22.99
CA TYR A 381 -2.99 -39.60 22.88
C TYR A 381 -3.13 -38.89 24.22
N ARG A 382 -3.15 -37.56 24.19
CA ARG A 382 -3.36 -36.68 25.33
C ARG A 382 -4.46 -35.68 25.02
N ASN A 383 -5.40 -35.52 25.96
CA ASN A 383 -6.40 -34.46 25.86
C ASN A 383 -5.87 -33.23 26.62
N ASP A 384 -5.61 -32.16 25.89
CA ASP A 384 -5.12 -30.87 26.42
C ASP A 384 -6.17 -29.80 26.13
N ALA A 385 -6.79 -29.26 27.20
CA ALA A 385 -7.81 -28.22 27.13
C ALA A 385 -8.99 -28.54 26.16
N GLY A 386 -9.35 -29.81 26.01
CA GLY A 386 -10.43 -30.24 25.09
C GLY A 386 -9.98 -30.54 23.66
N LEU A 387 -8.69 -30.38 23.37
CA LEU A 387 -8.07 -30.77 22.10
C LEU A 387 -7.27 -32.05 22.29
N GLU A 388 -7.60 -33.08 21.53
CA GLU A 388 -6.84 -34.32 21.52
C GLU A 388 -5.57 -34.10 20.67
N ARG A 389 -4.39 -34.44 21.21
CA ARG A 389 -3.10 -34.31 20.56
C ARG A 389 -2.30 -35.61 20.68
N VAL A 390 -1.41 -35.86 19.78
CA VAL A 390 -0.43 -36.94 19.90
C VAL A 390 0.78 -36.41 20.69
N CYS A 391 1.09 -37.06 21.81
CA CYS A 391 2.17 -36.71 22.73
C CYS A 391 3.33 -37.70 22.53
N LEU A 392 4.49 -37.19 22.14
CA LEU A 392 5.77 -37.84 22.27
C LEU A 392 6.40 -37.37 23.57
N GLU A 393 6.84 -38.29 24.44
CA GLU A 393 7.59 -37.94 25.66
C GLU A 393 8.91 -38.73 25.73
N VAL A 394 9.99 -37.99 25.99
CA VAL A 394 11.28 -38.56 26.34
C VAL A 394 11.64 -38.09 27.75
N ALA A 395 11.79 -39.02 28.68
CA ALA A 395 12.06 -38.74 30.09
C ALA A 395 13.27 -39.53 30.59
N ASP A 396 14.12 -38.88 31.36
CA ASP A 396 15.31 -39.49 31.97
C ASP A 396 15.25 -39.42 33.51
N ASP A 397 16.15 -40.17 34.18
CA ASP A 397 16.34 -40.12 35.64
C ASP A 397 17.65 -39.44 36.03
N GLY A 398 18.16 -38.55 35.18
CA GLY A 398 19.40 -37.79 35.37
C GLY A 398 19.29 -36.68 36.44
N PRO A 399 20.20 -35.71 36.43
CA PRO A 399 20.20 -34.61 37.41
C PRO A 399 19.08 -33.59 37.21
N GLY A 400 18.38 -33.64 36.06
CA GLY A 400 17.35 -32.67 35.72
C GLY A 400 17.88 -31.33 35.24
N VAL A 401 16.96 -30.40 34.99
CA VAL A 401 17.23 -29.03 34.56
C VAL A 401 16.50 -28.07 35.51
N PRO A 402 17.15 -27.01 36.01
CA PRO A 402 16.48 -25.99 36.80
C PRO A 402 15.32 -25.32 36.03
N GLU A 403 14.20 -25.05 36.69
CA GLU A 403 13.01 -24.51 36.04
C GLU A 403 13.28 -23.17 35.31
N ALA A 404 14.17 -22.35 35.86
CA ALA A 404 14.59 -21.08 35.23
C ALA A 404 15.29 -21.26 33.90
N GLU A 405 15.80 -22.46 33.60
CA GLU A 405 16.52 -22.77 32.37
C GLU A 405 15.67 -23.50 31.30
N HIS A 406 14.41 -23.89 31.64
CA HIS A 406 13.56 -24.69 30.77
C HIS A 406 13.27 -24.05 29.42
N GLU A 407 13.17 -22.73 29.33
CA GLU A 407 13.04 -22.01 28.06
C GLU A 407 14.41 -21.79 27.38
N ALA A 408 15.44 -21.57 28.16
CA ALA A 408 16.75 -21.19 27.65
C ALA A 408 17.47 -22.38 26.96
N ILE A 409 17.25 -23.61 27.42
CA ILE A 409 17.86 -24.81 26.84
C ILE A 409 17.49 -25.09 25.37
N PHE A 410 16.40 -24.48 24.86
CA PHE A 410 16.00 -24.57 23.45
C PHE A 410 16.64 -23.47 22.58
N ARG A 411 17.36 -22.52 23.19
CA ARG A 411 18.12 -21.52 22.44
C ARG A 411 19.41 -22.15 21.89
N ARG A 412 19.81 -21.74 20.72
CA ARG A 412 21.01 -22.22 20.05
C ARG A 412 22.24 -21.96 20.90
N PHE A 413 23.13 -22.95 20.99
CA PHE A 413 24.42 -22.93 21.73
C PHE A 413 24.24 -22.67 23.24
N HIS A 414 23.03 -22.69 23.77
CA HIS A 414 22.78 -22.53 25.19
C HIS A 414 23.12 -23.82 25.96
N ARG A 415 23.73 -23.66 27.14
CA ARG A 415 24.13 -24.78 28.01
C ARG A 415 23.93 -24.39 29.46
N VAL A 416 23.36 -25.30 30.23
CA VAL A 416 23.20 -25.13 31.69
C VAL A 416 24.56 -25.17 32.36
N ALA A 417 24.88 -24.15 33.16
CA ALA A 417 26.14 -24.08 33.87
C ALA A 417 26.26 -25.22 34.91
N GLY A 418 27.40 -25.90 34.95
CA GLY A 418 27.63 -26.96 35.92
C GLY A 418 27.51 -28.40 35.39
N ASN A 419 26.93 -28.64 34.24
CA ASN A 419 26.77 -29.98 33.65
C ASN A 419 27.98 -30.38 32.77
N GLY A 420 29.13 -30.52 33.34
CA GLY A 420 30.29 -31.27 32.83
C GLY A 420 30.69 -31.20 31.35
N GLY A 421 30.55 -30.02 30.71
CA GLY A 421 31.29 -29.70 29.46
C GLY A 421 31.00 -30.48 28.18
N ARG A 422 30.05 -31.40 28.12
CA ARG A 422 29.85 -32.31 26.98
C ARG A 422 28.58 -31.96 26.20
N GLY A 423 28.66 -31.22 25.09
CA GLY A 423 27.55 -30.96 24.19
C GLY A 423 27.69 -29.65 23.41
N SER A 424 27.11 -29.58 22.20
CA SER A 424 27.15 -28.40 21.33
C SER A 424 26.09 -27.33 21.68
N GLY A 425 25.07 -27.67 22.46
CA GLY A 425 23.92 -26.78 22.69
C GLY A 425 23.04 -26.59 21.47
N ILE A 426 23.19 -27.43 20.43
CA ILE A 426 22.42 -27.36 19.19
C ILE A 426 21.22 -28.32 19.21
N GLY A 427 21.34 -29.49 19.82
CA GLY A 427 20.35 -30.57 19.71
C GLY A 427 18.92 -30.16 20.11
N LEU A 428 18.76 -29.51 21.27
CA LEU A 428 17.41 -29.05 21.68
C LEU A 428 16.89 -27.88 20.86
N SER A 429 17.75 -27.06 20.28
CA SER A 429 17.29 -26.01 19.34
C SER A 429 16.82 -26.59 18.01
N LEU A 430 17.39 -27.69 17.54
CA LEU A 430 16.85 -28.47 16.41
C LEU A 430 15.48 -29.06 16.75
N VAL A 431 15.33 -29.64 17.96
CA VAL A 431 14.02 -30.14 18.42
C VAL A 431 12.97 -29.05 18.39
N ALA A 432 13.29 -27.84 18.88
CA ALA A 432 12.36 -26.70 18.87
C ALA A 432 11.98 -26.26 17.45
N GLY A 433 12.95 -26.18 16.55
CA GLY A 433 12.69 -25.81 15.16
C GLY A 433 11.85 -26.83 14.41
N ILE A 434 12.16 -28.13 14.56
CA ILE A 434 11.38 -29.20 13.94
C ILE A 434 9.95 -29.24 14.51
N ALA A 435 9.78 -29.10 15.82
CA ALA A 435 8.47 -29.00 16.44
C ALA A 435 7.65 -27.85 15.85
N GLN A 436 8.24 -26.67 15.66
CA GLN A 436 7.60 -25.53 15.05
C GLN A 436 7.19 -25.77 13.58
N LEU A 437 8.03 -26.43 12.78
CA LEU A 437 7.72 -26.81 11.40
C LEU A 437 6.52 -27.77 11.31
N HIS A 438 6.34 -28.59 12.36
CA HIS A 438 5.22 -29.55 12.48
C HIS A 438 4.03 -29.02 13.29
N GLU A 439 4.00 -27.71 13.59
CA GLU A 439 2.92 -27.08 14.38
C GLU A 439 2.74 -27.74 15.76
N ALA A 440 3.80 -28.40 16.25
CA ALA A 440 3.83 -29.03 17.54
C ALA A 440 4.26 -28.06 18.65
N THR A 441 3.76 -28.29 19.86
CA THR A 441 4.17 -27.52 21.05
C THR A 441 5.08 -28.37 21.93
N ILE A 442 6.08 -27.73 22.57
CA ILE A 442 6.99 -28.40 23.47
C ILE A 442 6.62 -28.03 24.91
N GLU A 443 6.56 -29.04 25.76
CA GLU A 443 6.45 -28.92 27.20
C GLU A 443 7.66 -29.59 27.86
N THR A 444 8.08 -29.03 28.99
CA THR A 444 9.15 -29.61 29.80
C THR A 444 8.62 -29.99 31.18
N GLY A 445 9.20 -30.99 31.79
CA GLY A 445 8.76 -31.43 33.10
C GLY A 445 9.84 -32.23 33.85
N ILE A 446 9.44 -32.73 35.01
CA ILE A 446 10.26 -33.62 35.82
C ILE A 446 10.29 -34.99 35.14
N GLY A 447 11.45 -35.64 35.13
CA GLY A 447 11.66 -36.93 34.52
C GLY A 447 11.13 -38.12 35.35
N LEU A 448 11.83 -39.26 35.30
CA LEU A 448 11.37 -40.50 35.88
C LEU A 448 11.49 -40.47 37.41
N ASP A 449 10.45 -41.05 38.08
CA ASP A 449 10.40 -41.20 39.55
C ASP A 449 10.66 -39.90 40.34
N GLY A 450 10.24 -38.77 39.78
CA GLY A 450 10.41 -37.45 40.41
C GLY A 450 11.85 -36.89 40.30
N ARG A 451 12.69 -37.45 39.44
CA ARG A 451 14.05 -37.01 39.15
C ARG A 451 14.24 -36.85 37.64
N GLY A 452 15.35 -36.24 37.24
CA GLY A 452 15.68 -36.08 35.83
C GLY A 452 14.85 -35.03 35.12
N PHE A 453 14.79 -35.18 33.81
CA PHE A 453 14.14 -34.19 32.92
C PHE A 453 13.23 -34.91 31.92
N SER A 454 12.11 -34.31 31.58
CA SER A 454 11.25 -34.78 30.51
C SER A 454 10.97 -33.68 29.49
N VAL A 455 10.99 -34.07 28.21
CA VAL A 455 10.56 -33.23 27.09
C VAL A 455 9.37 -33.92 26.43
N ARG A 456 8.27 -33.18 26.31
CA ARG A 456 7.04 -33.60 25.63
C ARG A 456 6.87 -32.77 24.38
N VAL A 457 6.60 -33.42 23.27
CA VAL A 457 6.27 -32.78 21.99
C VAL A 457 4.85 -33.17 21.61
N LEU A 458 3.97 -32.18 21.53
CA LEU A 458 2.54 -32.35 21.30
C LEU A 458 2.22 -32.00 19.85
N PHE A 459 1.96 -33.02 19.04
CA PHE A 459 1.61 -32.86 17.62
C PHE A 459 0.09 -32.68 17.44
N PRO A 460 -0.36 -31.91 16.45
CA PRO A 460 -1.76 -31.85 16.07
C PRO A 460 -2.21 -33.19 15.49
N LEU A 461 -3.48 -33.54 15.67
CA LEU A 461 -4.05 -34.72 15.00
C LEU A 461 -4.12 -34.50 13.49
N PRO A 462 -3.84 -35.53 12.69
CA PRO A 462 -3.99 -35.43 11.24
C PRO A 462 -5.44 -35.11 10.86
N ALA A 463 -5.66 -34.23 9.90
CA ALA A 463 -6.97 -33.85 9.41
C ALA A 463 -7.73 -35.12 8.89
N GLY A 464 -8.69 -35.63 9.62
CA GLY A 464 -9.47 -36.85 9.30
C GLY A 464 -9.45 -37.95 10.40
N GLY A 465 -8.64 -37.75 11.48
CA GLY A 465 -8.51 -38.76 12.55
C GLY A 465 -9.52 -38.69 13.71
N ALA A 466 -10.42 -37.75 13.74
CA ALA A 466 -11.37 -37.53 14.84
C ALA A 466 -12.52 -38.59 14.91
N GLY A 467 -12.42 -39.73 14.27
CA GLY A 467 -13.51 -40.69 14.16
C GLY A 467 -13.21 -42.17 14.44
N ALA A 468 -11.95 -42.55 14.77
CA ALA A 468 -11.59 -43.96 14.75
C ALA A 468 -11.19 -44.59 16.10
N VAL A 469 -11.28 -43.89 17.22
CA VAL A 469 -10.99 -44.48 18.55
C VAL A 469 -12.22 -44.38 19.45
N GLY A 470 -13.27 -45.09 19.04
CA GLY A 470 -14.46 -45.21 19.83
C GLY A 470 -15.14 -46.56 19.55
N SER A 471 -14.61 -47.65 20.09
CA SER A 471 -15.26 -48.93 20.41
C SER A 471 -14.39 -50.17 20.11
N ALA A 472 -13.28 -50.30 20.84
CA ALA A 472 -12.79 -51.66 21.11
C ALA A 472 -13.29 -52.03 22.51
N GLY A 473 -14.41 -52.73 22.53
CA GLY A 473 -15.04 -53.19 23.75
C GLY A 473 -14.10 -54.07 24.55
N VAL A 474 -14.10 -53.86 25.84
CA VAL A 474 -13.58 -54.80 26.85
C VAL A 474 -14.33 -56.10 26.69
N GLY A 475 -13.71 -57.06 25.97
CA GLY A 475 -14.14 -58.45 25.94
C GLY A 475 -13.78 -59.08 27.29
N ALA A 476 -14.77 -59.23 28.15
CA ALA A 476 -14.66 -60.03 29.35
C ALA A 476 -14.35 -61.49 28.97
N VAL A 477 -13.20 -62.00 29.46
CA VAL A 477 -12.83 -63.42 29.43
C VAL A 477 -13.70 -64.10 30.46
N PRO A 478 -14.54 -65.17 30.12
CA PRO A 478 -15.27 -65.94 31.10
C PRO A 478 -14.32 -66.89 31.83
N ALA A 479 -14.36 -66.88 33.15
CA ALA A 479 -13.75 -67.87 34.03
C ALA A 479 -14.34 -69.27 33.78
N GLN A 480 -13.50 -70.27 33.54
CA GLN A 480 -13.86 -71.68 33.61
C GLN A 480 -13.65 -72.17 35.03
N PRO A 481 -14.61 -72.98 35.58
CA PRO A 481 -14.49 -73.58 36.90
C PRO A 481 -13.84 -74.95 36.82
N ALA A 482 -13.21 -75.38 37.96
CA ALA A 482 -12.62 -76.61 38.44
C ALA A 482 -11.25 -77.04 37.92
#